data_e5177e4fb26e666bac26cdec5f44a12e
#
_entry.id   e5177e4fb26e666bac26cdec5f44a12e
#
_cell.length_a   1.000
_cell.length_b   1.000
_cell.length_c   1.000
_cell.angle_alpha   90.00
_cell.angle_beta   90.00
_cell.angle_gamma   90.00
#
_symmetry.space_group_name_H-M   'P 1'
#
loop_
_entity.id
_entity.type
_entity.pdbx_description
1 polymer ?
#
loop_
_entity_poly.entity_id
_entity_poly.type
_entity_poly.pdbx_seq_one_letter_code
_entity_poly.pdbx_strand_id
1 'polypeptide(L)'
;MKKKNHCKLKFIDFCSGIGAGRLGLELSGMTCIAHSEINHDANYTYKQFYNDNNNLGDLTQIDPEKIPECDVLIAGFPCQTFSIAGKRAGLEDERGQIIYYLRNILKQKKIPYFIFENVKGLVNHNKGQTLKTIMELLDKAGYAVTYKVLNSIDYGVPQLRERIYFVGIRKDLYIKPFVFPCSTSQVGIKNFLLSSNSDTLDINHHTFKKYLSNKYNKNRINIEELLKQDYTVIDTRQSDLRVYIDKCPTLRTGRHGILYVRNKKLYKLSGQESLLLQGFTKEFVVKAKNIVNSKLLAQTGNAMTVNVIRTIGESLLNYVEDYN
;
A
#
# COMPACT_ATOMS: atom_id res chain seq x y z
N MET A 1 34.71 0.36 -18.55
CA MET A 1 33.47 0.89 -17.98
C MET A 1 33.76 1.28 -16.52
N LYS A 2 33.79 2.57 -16.19
CA LYS A 2 33.96 3.04 -14.79
C LYS A 2 32.68 2.63 -14.02
N LYS A 3 32.80 1.83 -12.95
CA LYS A 3 31.74 1.63 -11.97
C LYS A 3 31.39 3.02 -11.42
N LYS A 4 30.26 3.59 -11.82
CA LYS A 4 29.72 4.77 -11.15
C LYS A 4 29.43 4.35 -9.69
N ASN A 5 30.07 5.01 -8.74
CA ASN A 5 29.71 4.91 -7.32
C ASN A 5 28.31 5.52 -7.20
N HIS A 6 27.26 4.69 -7.24
CA HIS A 6 25.92 5.15 -6.95
C HIS A 6 25.87 5.59 -5.49
N CYS A 7 25.67 6.86 -5.26
CA CYS A 7 25.36 7.38 -3.94
C CYS A 7 24.05 6.73 -3.49
N LYS A 8 24.11 5.88 -2.46
CA LYS A 8 22.97 5.09 -2.02
C LYS A 8 22.02 6.00 -1.25
N LEU A 9 20.91 6.43 -1.86
CA LEU A 9 19.93 7.30 -1.22
C LEU A 9 19.40 6.68 0.07
N LYS A 10 19.31 7.49 1.14
CA LYS A 10 18.74 7.13 2.44
C LYS A 10 17.31 7.59 2.53
N PHE A 11 16.45 6.78 3.12
CA PHE A 11 15.06 7.17 3.27
C PHE A 11 14.50 6.86 4.67
N ILE A 12 13.39 7.56 5.00
CA ILE A 12 12.57 7.30 6.19
C ILE A 12 11.17 6.92 5.74
N ASP A 13 10.61 5.85 6.36
CA ASP A 13 9.27 5.33 6.08
C ASP A 13 8.28 5.79 7.17
N PHE A 14 7.47 6.80 6.87
CA PHE A 14 6.42 7.32 7.77
C PHE A 14 5.08 6.63 7.52
N CYS A 15 4.29 6.43 8.60
CA CYS A 15 3.08 5.61 8.56
C CYS A 15 3.39 4.23 7.95
N SER A 16 4.50 3.66 8.40
CA SER A 16 5.18 2.54 7.71
C SER A 16 4.37 1.24 7.68
N GLY A 17 3.36 1.10 8.57
CA GLY A 17 2.59 -0.14 8.67
C GLY A 17 3.51 -1.33 8.95
N ILE A 18 3.46 -2.31 8.06
CA ILE A 18 4.33 -3.50 8.11
C ILE A 18 5.58 -3.37 7.21
N GLY A 19 5.89 -2.16 6.73
CA GLY A 19 7.10 -1.88 5.97
C GLY A 19 7.07 -2.22 4.49
N ALA A 20 5.90 -2.18 3.86
CA ALA A 20 5.80 -2.40 2.40
C ALA A 20 6.52 -1.30 1.60
N GLY A 21 6.43 -0.03 2.07
CA GLY A 21 7.19 1.10 1.53
C GLY A 21 8.69 0.87 1.63
N ARG A 22 9.14 0.47 2.82
CA ARG A 22 10.54 0.10 3.07
C ARG A 22 11.03 -0.96 2.09
N LEU A 23 10.34 -2.11 2.03
CA LEU A 23 10.76 -3.20 1.17
C LEU A 23 10.87 -2.77 -0.30
N GLY A 24 9.89 -1.99 -0.78
CA GLY A 24 9.89 -1.50 -2.16
C GLY A 24 11.13 -0.64 -2.47
N LEU A 25 11.45 0.32 -1.60
CA LEU A 25 12.62 1.18 -1.79
C LEU A 25 13.96 0.46 -1.56
N GLU A 26 14.04 -0.47 -0.59
CA GLU A 26 15.24 -1.31 -0.42
C GLU A 26 15.51 -2.18 -1.66
N LEU A 27 14.46 -2.76 -2.26
CA LEU A 27 14.56 -3.50 -3.52
C LEU A 27 14.96 -2.63 -4.72
N SER A 28 14.69 -1.33 -4.69
CA SER A 28 15.19 -0.38 -5.70
C SER A 28 16.66 0.00 -5.50
N GLY A 29 17.26 -0.31 -4.34
CA GLY A 29 18.66 -0.02 -4.03
C GLY A 29 18.88 1.09 -2.99
N MET A 30 17.82 1.66 -2.41
CA MET A 30 17.89 2.67 -1.35
C MET A 30 18.10 2.01 0.03
N THR A 31 18.41 2.83 1.06
CA THR A 31 18.64 2.34 2.44
C THR A 31 17.67 3.00 3.40
N CYS A 32 16.87 2.20 4.12
CA CYS A 32 16.03 2.67 5.22
C CYS A 32 16.91 3.02 6.43
N ILE A 33 16.69 4.19 7.03
CA ILE A 33 17.44 4.64 8.22
C ILE A 33 16.56 4.82 9.46
N ALA A 34 15.24 4.99 9.28
CA ALA A 34 14.27 5.06 10.36
C ALA A 34 12.85 4.81 9.82
N HIS A 35 11.90 4.55 10.71
CA HIS A 35 10.49 4.47 10.37
C HIS A 35 9.62 5.11 11.47
N SER A 36 8.36 5.38 11.17
CA SER A 36 7.37 5.89 12.13
C SER A 36 6.06 5.12 11.97
N GLU A 37 5.63 4.46 13.04
CA GLU A 37 4.37 3.71 13.13
C GLU A 37 3.83 3.74 14.56
N ILE A 38 2.56 4.13 14.72
CA ILE A 38 1.89 4.21 16.03
C ILE A 38 1.11 2.93 16.39
N ASN A 39 0.73 2.14 15.38
CA ASN A 39 -0.03 0.91 15.62
C ASN A 39 0.88 -0.18 16.16
N HIS A 40 0.61 -0.61 17.39
CA HIS A 40 1.42 -1.63 18.08
C HIS A 40 1.52 -2.95 17.33
N ASP A 41 0.42 -3.43 16.75
CA ASP A 41 0.41 -4.70 16.01
C ASP A 41 1.20 -4.60 14.70
N ALA A 42 1.10 -3.45 14.00
CA ALA A 42 1.86 -3.20 12.79
C ALA A 42 3.37 -3.09 13.11
N ASN A 43 3.71 -2.32 14.16
CA ASN A 43 5.10 -2.18 14.60
C ASN A 43 5.70 -3.51 15.09
N TYR A 44 4.91 -4.36 15.77
CA TYR A 44 5.35 -5.71 16.11
C TYR A 44 5.70 -6.52 14.85
N THR A 45 4.82 -6.52 13.83
CA THR A 45 5.06 -7.20 12.56
C THR A 45 6.30 -6.63 11.84
N TYR A 46 6.44 -5.30 11.84
CA TYR A 46 7.60 -4.60 11.25
C TYR A 46 8.90 -5.08 11.89
N LYS A 47 8.96 -5.18 13.24
CA LYS A 47 10.14 -5.69 13.96
C LYS A 47 10.46 -7.14 13.59
N GLN A 48 9.44 -8.00 13.43
CA GLN A 48 9.64 -9.38 12.98
C GLN A 48 10.21 -9.44 11.56
N PHE A 49 9.81 -8.51 10.70
CA PHE A 49 10.24 -8.48 9.31
C PHE A 49 11.66 -7.96 9.12
N TYR A 50 12.03 -6.91 9.83
CA TYR A 50 13.28 -6.17 9.57
C TYR A 50 14.30 -6.22 10.70
N ASN A 51 13.93 -6.78 11.85
CA ASN A 51 14.77 -6.74 13.06
C ASN A 51 15.21 -5.31 13.41
N ASP A 52 14.31 -4.35 13.26
CA ASP A 52 14.58 -2.92 13.38
C ASP A 52 13.79 -2.31 14.53
N ASN A 53 14.47 -1.56 15.40
CA ASN A 53 13.89 -0.89 16.55
C ASN A 53 13.89 0.65 16.42
N ASN A 54 14.30 1.20 15.28
CA ASN A 54 14.39 2.64 15.04
C ASN A 54 13.04 3.27 14.69
N ASN A 55 12.01 2.97 15.51
CA ASN A 55 10.69 3.57 15.36
C ASN A 55 10.67 4.95 16.01
N LEU A 56 10.42 5.98 15.20
CA LEU A 56 10.28 7.38 15.65
C LEU A 56 8.96 7.64 16.39
N GLY A 57 8.02 6.67 16.39
CA GLY A 57 6.74 6.76 17.10
C GLY A 57 5.68 7.59 16.37
N ASP A 58 4.94 8.41 17.13
CA ASP A 58 3.83 9.22 16.61
C ASP A 58 4.36 10.42 15.82
N LEU A 59 4.10 10.41 14.51
CA LEU A 59 4.46 11.47 13.58
C LEU A 59 4.00 12.87 14.06
N THR A 60 2.89 12.95 14.77
CA THR A 60 2.34 14.24 15.25
C THR A 60 3.09 14.79 16.45
N GLN A 61 3.94 13.97 17.09
CA GLN A 61 4.71 14.31 18.28
C GLN A 61 6.22 14.36 18.02
N ILE A 62 6.66 14.01 16.81
CA ILE A 62 8.08 13.98 16.47
C ILE A 62 8.60 15.43 16.38
N ASP A 63 9.66 15.71 17.14
CA ASP A 63 10.47 16.89 16.94
C ASP A 63 11.27 16.74 15.63
N PRO A 64 11.04 17.60 14.64
CA PRO A 64 11.74 17.50 13.35
C PRO A 64 13.29 17.51 13.47
N GLU A 65 13.85 18.15 14.49
CA GLU A 65 15.29 18.18 14.71
C GLU A 65 15.86 16.80 15.05
N LYS A 66 15.06 15.93 15.66
CA LYS A 66 15.42 14.55 16.00
C LYS A 66 15.32 13.58 14.81
N ILE A 67 14.72 14.01 13.70
CA ILE A 67 14.63 13.21 12.49
C ILE A 67 16.02 13.15 11.83
N PRO A 68 16.56 11.95 11.55
CA PRO A 68 17.84 11.81 10.84
C PRO A 68 17.80 12.48 9.47
N GLU A 69 18.95 12.92 8.98
CA GLU A 69 19.08 13.44 7.62
C GLU A 69 18.83 12.30 6.61
N CYS A 70 17.96 12.55 5.64
CA CYS A 70 17.62 11.60 4.60
C CYS A 70 17.40 12.29 3.24
N ASP A 71 17.47 11.49 2.18
CA ASP A 71 17.29 11.96 0.81
C ASP A 71 15.82 11.82 0.37
N VAL A 72 15.12 10.79 0.88
CA VAL A 72 13.75 10.47 0.49
C VAL A 72 12.87 10.28 1.72
N LEU A 73 11.67 10.84 1.70
CA LEU A 73 10.62 10.57 2.65
C LEU A 73 9.51 9.78 1.96
N ILE A 74 9.19 8.58 2.44
CA ILE A 74 8.05 7.82 1.95
C ILE A 74 6.95 7.78 3.00
N ALA A 75 5.67 7.91 2.59
CA ALA A 75 4.52 7.78 3.49
C ALA A 75 3.25 7.32 2.78
N GLY A 76 2.58 6.31 3.35
CA GLY A 76 1.17 5.99 3.05
C GLY A 76 0.26 6.64 4.08
N PHE A 77 -0.09 7.91 3.90
CA PHE A 77 -0.85 8.63 4.91
C PHE A 77 -2.36 8.33 4.86
N PRO A 78 -3.06 8.29 6.04
CA PRO A 78 -4.47 7.95 6.08
C PRO A 78 -5.36 9.00 5.41
N CYS A 79 -6.38 8.53 4.65
CA CYS A 79 -7.36 9.38 3.97
C CYS A 79 -8.44 9.94 4.92
N GLN A 80 -8.61 9.36 6.11
CA GLN A 80 -9.74 9.64 7.02
C GLN A 80 -9.73 11.06 7.59
N THR A 81 -8.64 11.77 7.51
CA THR A 81 -8.47 13.13 8.03
C THR A 81 -9.06 14.22 7.14
N PHE A 82 -9.55 13.89 5.94
CA PHE A 82 -10.23 14.86 5.06
C PHE A 82 -11.76 14.81 5.15
N SER A 83 -12.34 13.98 6.03
CA SER A 83 -13.78 13.96 6.22
C SER A 83 -14.22 15.22 6.98
N ILE A 84 -14.83 16.13 6.26
CA ILE A 84 -15.57 17.30 6.76
C ILE A 84 -16.88 16.79 7.44
N ALA A 85 -16.78 15.88 8.38
CA ALA A 85 -17.89 15.44 9.20
C ALA A 85 -17.66 15.94 10.65
N GLY A 86 -17.66 17.24 10.83
CA GLY A 86 -17.59 17.87 12.13
C GLY A 86 -17.43 19.37 12.01
N LYS A 87 -18.57 20.08 12.00
CA LYS A 87 -18.72 21.53 12.23
C LYS A 87 -17.68 22.45 11.56
N ARG A 88 -18.16 23.29 10.66
CA ARG A 88 -17.60 24.55 10.14
C ARG A 88 -16.62 25.30 11.08
N ALA A 89 -15.57 24.63 11.53
CA ALA A 89 -14.35 25.28 11.99
C ALA A 89 -13.47 25.35 10.73
N GLY A 90 -13.28 26.55 10.20
CA GLY A 90 -12.48 26.77 9.00
C GLY A 90 -11.08 26.20 9.12
N LEU A 91 -10.24 26.45 8.12
CA LEU A 91 -8.82 26.07 7.94
C LEU A 91 -7.93 26.09 9.22
N GLU A 92 -8.49 26.32 10.40
CA GLU A 92 -7.79 26.43 11.70
C GLU A 92 -7.56 25.10 12.42
N ASP A 93 -8.16 23.99 12.00
CA ASP A 93 -7.86 22.68 12.60
C ASP A 93 -6.81 21.90 11.77
N GLU A 94 -5.71 22.59 11.45
CA GLU A 94 -4.53 21.98 10.81
C GLU A 94 -3.91 20.87 11.67
N ARG A 95 -4.23 20.83 12.97
CA ARG A 95 -3.57 20.02 13.99
C ARG A 95 -3.91 18.52 13.95
N GLY A 96 -4.85 18.09 13.13
CA GLY A 96 -5.27 16.67 13.04
C GLY A 96 -4.91 15.96 11.73
N GLN A 97 -4.36 16.65 10.74
CA GLN A 97 -4.15 16.07 9.42
C GLN A 97 -2.68 15.69 9.18
N ILE A 98 -2.40 14.41 9.03
CA ILE A 98 -1.05 13.86 8.83
C ILE A 98 -0.28 14.55 7.70
N ILE A 99 -0.95 14.96 6.63
CA ILE A 99 -0.29 15.63 5.50
C ILE A 99 0.36 16.97 5.90
N TYR A 100 -0.19 17.69 6.89
CA TYR A 100 0.42 18.95 7.36
C TYR A 100 1.70 18.69 8.15
N TYR A 101 1.74 17.63 8.95
CA TYR A 101 2.97 17.21 9.65
C TYR A 101 4.05 16.76 8.66
N LEU A 102 3.68 15.93 7.68
CA LEU A 102 4.60 15.51 6.61
C LEU A 102 5.15 16.74 5.86
N ARG A 103 4.30 17.71 5.49
CA ARG A 103 4.71 18.97 4.86
C ARG A 103 5.68 19.76 5.73
N ASN A 104 5.41 19.84 7.04
CA ASN A 104 6.28 20.56 7.97
C ASN A 104 7.67 19.92 8.06
N ILE A 105 7.74 18.59 8.16
CA ILE A 105 8.99 17.83 8.15
C ILE A 105 9.75 18.08 6.84
N LEU A 106 9.09 17.94 5.70
CA LEU A 106 9.68 18.19 4.39
C LEU A 106 10.31 19.59 4.31
N LYS A 107 9.58 20.62 4.78
CA LYS A 107 10.03 22.01 4.72
C LYS A 107 11.19 22.27 5.68
N GLN A 108 11.12 21.79 6.93
CA GLN A 108 12.14 22.05 7.96
C GLN A 108 13.44 21.29 7.68
N LYS A 109 13.33 20.00 7.32
CA LYS A 109 14.48 19.15 7.00
C LYS A 109 14.99 19.34 5.58
N LYS A 110 14.29 20.11 4.73
CA LYS A 110 14.64 20.34 3.33
C LYS A 110 14.93 19.03 2.57
N ILE A 111 14.11 17.99 2.85
CA ILE A 111 14.31 16.65 2.27
C ILE A 111 14.25 16.75 0.73
N PRO A 112 15.24 16.22 -0.02
CA PRO A 112 15.31 16.34 -1.47
C PRO A 112 14.08 15.81 -2.21
N TYR A 113 13.58 14.63 -1.83
CA TYR A 113 12.53 13.90 -2.54
C TYR A 113 11.50 13.32 -1.58
N PHE A 114 10.27 13.12 -2.05
CA PHE A 114 9.30 12.33 -1.32
C PHE A 114 8.45 11.45 -2.25
N ILE A 115 7.93 10.36 -1.70
CA ILE A 115 6.96 9.47 -2.33
C ILE A 115 5.78 9.32 -1.37
N PHE A 116 4.59 9.79 -1.76
CA PHE A 116 3.38 9.63 -0.96
C PHE A 116 2.37 8.73 -1.66
N GLU A 117 1.63 7.94 -0.88
CA GLU A 117 0.56 7.08 -1.37
C GLU A 117 -0.75 7.38 -0.66
N ASN A 118 -1.85 7.28 -1.42
CA ASN A 118 -3.20 7.34 -0.86
C ASN A 118 -4.20 6.54 -1.73
N VAL A 119 -5.43 6.40 -1.24
CA VAL A 119 -6.50 5.73 -2.00
C VAL A 119 -6.90 6.55 -3.24
N LYS A 120 -7.25 5.86 -4.34
CA LYS A 120 -7.74 6.51 -5.58
C LYS A 120 -8.89 7.49 -5.33
N GLY A 121 -9.75 7.19 -4.32
CA GLY A 121 -10.88 8.05 -3.98
C GLY A 121 -10.51 9.50 -3.64
N LEU A 122 -9.25 9.75 -3.26
CA LEU A 122 -8.73 11.10 -3.02
C LEU A 122 -8.85 12.01 -4.24
N VAL A 123 -8.73 11.47 -5.45
CA VAL A 123 -8.82 12.25 -6.71
C VAL A 123 -10.15 12.98 -6.81
N ASN A 124 -11.24 12.30 -6.48
CA ASN A 124 -12.58 12.85 -6.61
C ASN A 124 -13.18 13.34 -5.27
N HIS A 125 -12.41 13.21 -4.16
CA HIS A 125 -12.87 13.63 -2.85
C HIS A 125 -13.19 15.12 -2.84
N ASN A 126 -14.37 15.46 -2.29
CA ASN A 126 -14.89 16.84 -2.29
C ASN A 126 -14.80 17.53 -3.67
N LYS A 127 -15.25 16.84 -4.74
CA LYS A 127 -15.23 17.32 -6.14
C LYS A 127 -13.81 17.72 -6.61
N GLY A 128 -12.78 17.01 -6.15
CA GLY A 128 -11.36 17.27 -6.49
C GLY A 128 -10.67 18.34 -5.63
N GLN A 129 -11.42 19.04 -4.77
CA GLN A 129 -10.86 20.13 -3.97
C GLN A 129 -9.77 19.66 -3.02
N THR A 130 -9.91 18.45 -2.45
CA THR A 130 -8.91 17.88 -1.54
C THR A 130 -7.57 17.66 -2.24
N LEU A 131 -7.57 17.09 -3.43
CA LEU A 131 -6.36 16.90 -4.21
C LEU A 131 -5.71 18.25 -4.54
N LYS A 132 -6.50 19.23 -4.96
CA LYS A 132 -6.01 20.60 -5.24
C LYS A 132 -5.33 21.20 -4.01
N THR A 133 -5.97 21.12 -2.84
CA THR A 133 -5.41 21.62 -1.57
C THR A 133 -4.08 20.95 -1.21
N ILE A 134 -3.97 19.61 -1.39
CA ILE A 134 -2.71 18.89 -1.15
C ILE A 134 -1.62 19.38 -2.11
N MET A 135 -1.92 19.52 -3.39
CA MET A 135 -0.95 20.00 -4.38
C MET A 135 -0.46 21.41 -4.05
N GLU A 136 -1.37 22.34 -3.70
CA GLU A 136 -1.02 23.71 -3.30
C GLU A 136 -0.19 23.73 -2.00
N LEU A 137 -0.51 22.86 -1.04
CA LEU A 137 0.21 22.73 0.22
C LEU A 137 1.68 22.33 0.00
N LEU A 138 1.90 21.33 -0.86
CA LEU A 138 3.23 20.81 -1.19
C LEU A 138 4.03 21.77 -2.08
N ASP A 139 3.34 22.45 -3.00
CA ASP A 139 3.96 23.51 -3.82
C ASP A 139 4.48 24.68 -2.97
N LYS A 140 3.66 25.16 -2.01
CA LYS A 140 4.04 26.20 -1.04
C LYS A 140 5.16 25.73 -0.08
N ALA A 141 5.31 24.41 0.12
CA ALA A 141 6.43 23.86 0.87
C ALA A 141 7.74 23.81 0.06
N GLY A 142 7.73 24.20 -1.21
CA GLY A 142 8.91 24.27 -2.06
C GLY A 142 9.15 23.04 -2.95
N TYR A 143 8.10 22.27 -3.25
CA TYR A 143 8.21 21.05 -4.07
C TYR A 143 7.47 21.17 -5.40
N ALA A 144 8.10 20.70 -6.46
CA ALA A 144 7.43 20.36 -7.72
C ALA A 144 6.89 18.94 -7.60
N VAL A 145 5.57 18.76 -7.73
CA VAL A 145 4.90 17.49 -7.46
C VAL A 145 4.23 16.95 -8.71
N THR A 146 4.50 15.71 -9.02
CA THR A 146 3.79 14.93 -10.05
C THR A 146 3.00 13.82 -9.37
N TYR A 147 1.78 13.56 -9.83
CA TYR A 147 0.98 12.45 -9.31
C TYR A 147 0.41 11.58 -10.44
N LYS A 148 0.17 10.31 -10.12
CA LYS A 148 -0.48 9.36 -11.03
C LYS A 148 -1.25 8.30 -10.23
N VAL A 149 -2.38 7.85 -10.79
CA VAL A 149 -3.08 6.66 -10.27
C VAL A 149 -2.48 5.44 -10.96
N LEU A 150 -1.97 4.50 -10.16
CA LEU A 150 -1.40 3.24 -10.62
C LEU A 150 -2.22 2.08 -10.08
N ASN A 151 -2.32 1.00 -10.87
CA ASN A 151 -3.01 -0.23 -10.47
C ASN A 151 -1.97 -1.34 -10.23
N SER A 152 -1.98 -1.96 -9.06
CA SER A 152 -0.99 -2.97 -8.66
C SER A 152 -0.89 -4.14 -9.64
N ILE A 153 -2.00 -4.49 -10.31
CA ILE A 153 -2.01 -5.59 -11.30
C ILE A 153 -1.07 -5.34 -12.48
N ASP A 154 -0.75 -4.09 -12.76
CA ASP A 154 0.14 -3.70 -13.84
C ASP A 154 1.62 -3.70 -13.42
N TYR A 155 1.92 -4.15 -12.19
CA TYR A 155 3.26 -4.14 -11.59
C TYR A 155 3.66 -5.50 -10.99
N GLY A 156 3.20 -6.60 -11.60
CA GLY A 156 3.66 -7.94 -11.27
C GLY A 156 3.05 -8.57 -10.02
N VAL A 157 1.89 -8.09 -9.56
CA VAL A 157 1.04 -8.77 -8.57
C VAL A 157 -0.39 -8.88 -9.11
N PRO A 158 -1.11 -9.99 -8.89
CA PRO A 158 -2.44 -10.21 -9.48
C PRO A 158 -3.54 -9.51 -8.68
N GLN A 159 -3.29 -8.31 -8.14
CA GLN A 159 -4.22 -7.58 -7.30
C GLN A 159 -4.76 -6.32 -8.00
N LEU A 160 -6.08 -6.23 -8.13
CA LEU A 160 -6.79 -5.03 -8.61
C LEU A 160 -6.81 -3.99 -7.49
N ARG A 161 -5.73 -3.20 -7.36
CA ARG A 161 -5.57 -2.18 -6.32
C ARG A 161 -5.10 -0.88 -6.94
N GLU A 162 -6.02 0.06 -7.11
CA GLU A 162 -5.71 1.40 -7.60
C GLU A 162 -5.39 2.34 -6.44
N ARG A 163 -4.25 3.04 -6.56
CA ARG A 163 -3.78 4.03 -5.59
C ARG A 163 -3.24 5.25 -6.32
N ILE A 164 -3.41 6.43 -5.72
CA ILE A 164 -2.74 7.63 -6.17
C ILE A 164 -1.36 7.71 -5.52
N TYR A 165 -0.34 7.95 -6.31
CA TYR A 165 1.02 8.17 -5.87
C TYR A 165 1.43 9.58 -6.23
N PHE A 166 2.12 10.25 -5.30
CA PHE A 166 2.71 11.56 -5.50
C PHE A 166 4.23 11.41 -5.39
N VAL A 167 4.96 11.98 -6.33
CA VAL A 167 6.41 12.13 -6.24
C VAL A 167 6.71 13.61 -6.25
N GLY A 168 7.37 14.07 -5.20
CA GLY A 168 7.79 15.46 -5.05
C GLY A 168 9.30 15.60 -5.11
N ILE A 169 9.73 16.62 -5.82
CA ILE A 169 11.12 17.00 -6.00
C ILE A 169 11.27 18.43 -5.49
N ARG A 170 12.20 18.69 -4.60
CA ARG A 170 12.45 20.06 -4.11
C ARG A 170 12.81 20.97 -5.28
N LYS A 171 12.22 22.16 -5.34
CA LYS A 171 12.25 23.05 -6.54
C LYS A 171 13.66 23.42 -6.99
N ASP A 172 14.62 23.50 -6.09
CA ASP A 172 16.03 23.75 -6.41
C ASP A 172 16.75 22.57 -7.10
N LEU A 173 16.17 21.35 -6.99
CA LEU A 173 16.66 20.12 -7.64
C LEU A 173 15.80 19.72 -8.84
N TYR A 174 14.80 20.53 -9.19
CA TYR A 174 13.86 20.21 -10.26
C TYR A 174 14.43 20.55 -11.64
N ILE A 175 14.64 19.54 -12.47
CA ILE A 175 15.14 19.67 -13.85
C ILE A 175 14.06 19.40 -14.90
N LYS A 176 13.13 18.48 -14.60
CA LYS A 176 12.06 18.06 -15.50
C LYS A 176 10.92 17.40 -14.73
N PRO A 177 9.71 17.25 -15.29
CA PRO A 177 8.63 16.48 -14.66
C PRO A 177 9.08 15.03 -14.39
N PHE A 178 8.71 14.53 -13.20
CA PHE A 178 8.94 13.12 -12.87
C PHE A 178 8.09 12.22 -13.78
N VAL A 179 8.70 11.19 -14.35
CA VAL A 179 8.02 10.22 -15.21
C VAL A 179 7.76 8.95 -14.41
N PHE A 180 6.48 8.66 -14.17
CA PHE A 180 6.09 7.40 -13.53
C PHE A 180 6.43 6.19 -14.38
N PRO A 181 6.79 5.05 -13.74
CA PRO A 181 7.17 3.84 -14.48
C PRO A 181 6.03 3.34 -15.37
N CYS A 182 6.41 2.71 -16.48
CA CYS A 182 5.47 1.99 -17.34
C CYS A 182 4.98 0.71 -16.66
N SER A 183 3.81 0.23 -17.10
CA SER A 183 3.28 -1.06 -16.67
C SER A 183 4.18 -2.23 -17.14
N THR A 184 4.21 -3.28 -16.33
CA THR A 184 4.82 -4.56 -16.67
C THR A 184 3.76 -5.57 -17.14
N SER A 185 4.17 -6.78 -17.51
CA SER A 185 3.23 -7.87 -17.82
C SER A 185 2.40 -8.26 -16.59
N GLN A 186 1.11 -8.51 -16.81
CA GLN A 186 0.22 -9.03 -15.77
C GLN A 186 0.56 -10.50 -15.47
N VAL A 187 0.35 -10.89 -14.21
CA VAL A 187 0.61 -12.25 -13.71
C VAL A 187 -0.66 -12.83 -13.09
N GLY A 188 -0.81 -14.16 -13.17
CA GLY A 188 -1.93 -14.87 -12.57
C GLY A 188 -1.73 -15.14 -11.07
N ILE A 189 -2.83 -15.41 -10.36
CA ILE A 189 -2.85 -15.55 -8.89
C ILE A 189 -2.19 -16.85 -8.40
N LYS A 190 -2.08 -17.88 -9.23
CA LYS A 190 -1.58 -19.22 -8.88
C LYS A 190 -0.31 -19.19 -8.03
N ASN A 191 0.66 -18.40 -8.42
CA ASN A 191 1.98 -18.33 -7.77
C ASN A 191 1.97 -17.56 -6.44
N PHE A 192 0.85 -16.96 -6.09
CA PHE A 192 0.64 -16.18 -4.86
C PHE A 192 -0.19 -16.94 -3.82
N LEU A 193 -0.67 -18.15 -4.17
CA LEU A 193 -1.42 -19.04 -3.31
C LEU A 193 -0.50 -20.14 -2.75
N LEU A 194 -0.62 -20.40 -1.45
CA LEU A 194 0.24 -21.35 -0.76
C LEU A 194 -0.37 -22.76 -0.78
N SER A 195 0.41 -23.76 -1.21
CA SER A 195 0.00 -25.16 -1.13
C SER A 195 -0.28 -25.62 0.29
N SER A 196 0.40 -25.03 1.28
CA SER A 196 0.23 -25.28 2.70
C SER A 196 -1.07 -24.68 3.31
N ASN A 197 -1.77 -23.80 2.60
CA ASN A 197 -3.05 -23.31 3.08
C ASN A 197 -4.09 -24.43 3.05
N SER A 198 -4.63 -24.78 4.21
CA SER A 198 -5.66 -25.81 4.43
C SER A 198 -6.99 -25.27 4.91
N ASP A 199 -7.13 -23.94 5.10
CA ASP A 199 -8.37 -23.30 5.60
C ASP A 199 -9.44 -23.28 4.50
N THR A 200 -10.25 -24.33 4.46
CA THR A 200 -11.35 -24.48 3.51
C THR A 200 -12.68 -23.99 4.08
N LEU A 201 -13.53 -23.49 3.19
CA LEU A 201 -14.91 -23.19 3.52
C LEU A 201 -15.82 -24.35 3.04
N ASP A 202 -16.61 -24.90 3.95
CA ASP A 202 -17.68 -25.82 3.57
C ASP A 202 -18.78 -25.07 2.83
N ILE A 203 -19.02 -25.43 1.57
CA ILE A 203 -20.08 -24.83 0.73
C ILE A 203 -21.48 -25.12 1.30
N ASN A 204 -21.63 -26.15 2.12
CA ASN A 204 -22.86 -26.51 2.80
C ASN A 204 -23.08 -25.77 4.11
N HIS A 205 -22.09 -25.02 4.60
CA HIS A 205 -22.23 -24.25 5.82
C HIS A 205 -23.42 -23.28 5.72
N HIS A 206 -24.29 -23.25 6.72
CA HIS A 206 -25.57 -22.53 6.68
C HIS A 206 -25.41 -21.03 6.36
N THR A 207 -24.36 -20.38 6.90
CA THR A 207 -24.08 -18.96 6.64
C THR A 207 -23.74 -18.71 5.17
N PHE A 208 -22.99 -19.61 4.53
CA PHE A 208 -22.62 -19.48 3.13
C PHE A 208 -23.81 -19.73 2.22
N LYS A 209 -24.64 -20.76 2.52
CA LYS A 209 -25.92 -20.99 1.82
C LYS A 209 -26.87 -19.80 1.93
N LYS A 210 -27.02 -19.22 3.11
CA LYS A 210 -27.80 -18.00 3.33
C LYS A 210 -27.26 -16.81 2.52
N TYR A 211 -25.94 -16.68 2.44
CA TYR A 211 -25.31 -15.65 1.62
C TYR A 211 -25.59 -15.86 0.13
N LEU A 212 -25.49 -17.08 -0.39
CA LEU A 212 -25.78 -17.41 -1.80
C LEU A 212 -27.24 -17.21 -2.15
N SER A 213 -28.18 -17.48 -1.21
CA SER A 213 -29.62 -17.39 -1.43
C SER A 213 -30.23 -16.00 -1.20
N ASN A 214 -29.40 -15.01 -0.82
CA ASN A 214 -29.89 -13.64 -0.62
C ASN A 214 -30.39 -13.00 -1.93
N LYS A 215 -31.14 -11.91 -1.84
CA LYS A 215 -31.77 -11.23 -3.00
C LYS A 215 -30.77 -10.76 -4.07
N TYR A 216 -29.50 -10.59 -3.73
CA TYR A 216 -28.47 -10.10 -4.65
C TYR A 216 -27.78 -11.23 -5.40
N ASN A 217 -27.73 -12.45 -4.81
CA ASN A 217 -26.97 -13.58 -5.34
C ASN A 217 -27.85 -14.71 -5.90
N LYS A 218 -29.13 -14.79 -5.46
CA LYS A 218 -30.06 -15.83 -5.88
C LYS A 218 -30.17 -15.91 -7.42
N ASN A 219 -29.96 -17.12 -7.97
CA ASN A 219 -29.98 -17.43 -9.39
C ASN A 219 -28.90 -16.72 -10.25
N ARG A 220 -27.93 -16.04 -9.65
CA ARG A 220 -26.82 -15.39 -10.39
C ARG A 220 -25.57 -16.23 -10.43
N ILE A 221 -25.40 -17.12 -9.47
CA ILE A 221 -24.17 -17.85 -9.27
C ILE A 221 -24.50 -19.32 -9.07
N ASN A 222 -23.92 -20.14 -9.93
CA ASN A 222 -23.85 -21.57 -9.74
C ASN A 222 -22.51 -21.93 -9.10
N ILE A 223 -22.53 -22.29 -7.82
CA ILE A 223 -21.31 -22.61 -7.07
C ILE A 223 -20.63 -23.87 -7.60
N GLU A 224 -21.38 -24.84 -8.08
CA GLU A 224 -20.84 -26.08 -8.64
C GLU A 224 -20.05 -25.81 -9.93
N GLU A 225 -20.53 -24.89 -10.76
CA GLU A 225 -19.79 -24.46 -11.94
C GLU A 225 -18.52 -23.66 -11.56
N LEU A 226 -18.62 -22.77 -10.58
CA LEU A 226 -17.46 -22.01 -10.11
C LEU A 226 -16.34 -22.93 -9.58
N LEU A 227 -16.70 -24.02 -8.88
CA LEU A 227 -15.75 -24.99 -8.34
C LEU A 227 -14.99 -25.78 -9.42
N LYS A 228 -15.46 -25.78 -10.67
CA LYS A 228 -14.75 -26.44 -11.77
C LYS A 228 -13.55 -25.65 -12.29
N GLN A 229 -13.50 -24.35 -11.99
CA GLN A 229 -12.45 -23.46 -12.47
C GLN A 229 -11.51 -23.06 -11.33
N ASP A 230 -10.35 -23.69 -11.25
CA ASP A 230 -9.29 -23.34 -10.31
C ASP A 230 -8.83 -21.88 -10.50
N TYR A 231 -8.41 -21.25 -9.40
CA TYR A 231 -7.97 -19.86 -9.31
C TYR A 231 -9.07 -18.81 -9.57
N THR A 232 -10.33 -19.24 -9.57
CA THR A 232 -11.46 -18.33 -9.45
C THR A 232 -11.49 -17.75 -8.04
N VAL A 233 -11.47 -16.43 -7.93
CA VAL A 233 -11.52 -15.71 -6.66
C VAL A 233 -12.91 -15.15 -6.44
N ILE A 234 -13.43 -15.33 -5.23
CA ILE A 234 -14.77 -14.94 -4.84
C ILE A 234 -14.67 -13.90 -3.71
N ASP A 235 -15.19 -12.72 -3.94
CA ASP A 235 -15.26 -11.64 -2.93
C ASP A 235 -16.65 -11.63 -2.28
N THR A 236 -16.71 -12.04 -1.00
CA THR A 236 -17.95 -12.08 -0.21
C THR A 236 -18.10 -10.89 0.74
N ARG A 237 -17.25 -9.88 0.63
CA ARG A 237 -17.21 -8.73 1.57
C ARG A 237 -18.37 -7.73 1.37
N GLN A 238 -19.19 -7.93 0.36
CA GLN A 238 -20.37 -7.13 0.06
C GLN A 238 -21.61 -8.02 0.00
N SER A 239 -22.78 -7.42 -0.14
CA SER A 239 -24.04 -8.16 -0.24
C SER A 239 -24.13 -8.98 -1.54
N ASP A 240 -23.48 -8.48 -2.61
CA ASP A 240 -23.33 -9.16 -3.89
C ASP A 240 -22.01 -9.92 -3.95
N LEU A 241 -22.06 -11.14 -4.42
CA LEU A 241 -20.87 -11.96 -4.68
C LEU A 241 -20.22 -11.50 -5.98
N ARG A 242 -18.94 -11.22 -5.90
CA ARG A 242 -18.12 -10.83 -7.07
C ARG A 242 -17.09 -11.90 -7.37
N VAL A 243 -17.01 -12.25 -8.65
CA VAL A 243 -16.10 -13.27 -9.16
C VAL A 243 -14.99 -12.63 -9.96
N TYR A 244 -13.78 -13.08 -9.73
CA TYR A 244 -12.59 -12.66 -10.45
C TYR A 244 -11.83 -13.90 -10.93
N ILE A 245 -11.47 -13.94 -12.20
CA ILE A 245 -10.72 -15.07 -12.77
C ILE A 245 -9.25 -14.71 -12.77
N ASP A 246 -8.46 -15.55 -12.10
CA ASP A 246 -6.98 -15.42 -12.02
C ASP A 246 -6.47 -14.07 -11.49
N LYS A 247 -7.33 -13.34 -10.72
CA LYS A 247 -7.05 -12.01 -10.15
C LYS A 247 -7.61 -11.92 -8.74
N CYS A 248 -7.01 -11.08 -7.91
CA CYS A 248 -7.50 -10.76 -6.57
C CYS A 248 -8.08 -9.34 -6.53
N PRO A 249 -9.25 -9.12 -5.90
CA PRO A 249 -9.75 -7.78 -5.62
C PRO A 249 -8.85 -7.08 -4.59
N THR A 250 -8.96 -5.75 -4.51
CA THR A 250 -8.24 -4.95 -3.50
C THR A 250 -8.37 -5.55 -2.10
N LEU A 251 -7.25 -5.86 -1.45
CA LEU A 251 -7.21 -6.20 -0.03
C LEU A 251 -7.64 -4.99 0.81
N ARG A 252 -8.41 -5.23 1.89
CA ARG A 252 -8.96 -4.16 2.74
C ARG A 252 -8.82 -4.54 4.21
N THR A 253 -8.48 -3.58 5.05
CA THR A 253 -8.56 -3.76 6.50
C THR A 253 -10.00 -3.99 6.97
N GLY A 254 -10.19 -4.80 8.01
CA GLY A 254 -11.48 -5.03 8.67
C GLY A 254 -12.53 -5.81 7.88
N ARG A 255 -12.24 -6.26 6.67
CA ARG A 255 -13.16 -7.06 5.86
C ARG A 255 -12.42 -8.23 5.21
N HIS A 256 -12.50 -9.38 5.87
CA HIS A 256 -11.87 -10.63 5.45
C HIS A 256 -12.94 -11.56 4.87
N GLY A 257 -13.00 -11.72 3.59
CA GLY A 257 -14.04 -12.54 2.93
C GLY A 257 -13.67 -12.79 1.48
N ILE A 258 -12.36 -12.95 1.22
CA ILE A 258 -11.87 -13.38 -0.09
C ILE A 258 -11.67 -14.88 -0.01
N LEU A 259 -12.33 -15.57 -0.93
CA LEU A 259 -12.23 -17.02 -1.13
C LEU A 259 -11.60 -17.27 -2.50
N TYR A 260 -11.02 -18.46 -2.68
CA TYR A 260 -10.56 -18.90 -4.00
C TYR A 260 -10.79 -20.40 -4.20
N VAL A 261 -10.92 -20.79 -5.45
CA VAL A 261 -11.08 -22.19 -5.85
C VAL A 261 -9.72 -22.81 -6.09
N ARG A 262 -9.52 -24.00 -5.52
CA ARG A 262 -8.39 -24.89 -5.81
C ARG A 262 -8.84 -26.36 -5.60
N ASN A 263 -8.57 -27.20 -6.59
CA ASN A 263 -8.94 -28.62 -6.54
C ASN A 263 -10.43 -28.83 -6.18
N LYS A 264 -11.31 -28.08 -6.83
CA LYS A 264 -12.78 -28.11 -6.62
C LYS A 264 -13.22 -27.81 -5.18
N LYS A 265 -12.39 -27.12 -4.38
CA LYS A 265 -12.72 -26.69 -3.02
C LYS A 265 -12.56 -25.18 -2.89
N LEU A 266 -13.33 -24.59 -1.98
CA LEU A 266 -13.18 -23.19 -1.60
C LEU A 266 -12.18 -23.08 -0.45
N TYR A 267 -11.18 -22.24 -0.63
CA TYR A 267 -10.22 -21.86 0.40
C TYR A 267 -10.43 -20.41 0.81
N LYS A 268 -10.21 -20.11 2.07
CA LYS A 268 -10.14 -18.75 2.55
C LYS A 268 -8.74 -18.20 2.30
N LEU A 269 -8.66 -16.97 1.79
CA LEU A 269 -7.37 -16.30 1.63
C LEU A 269 -6.71 -16.12 2.99
N SER A 270 -5.47 -16.60 3.13
CA SER A 270 -4.69 -16.44 4.35
C SER A 270 -3.95 -15.11 4.40
N GLY A 271 -3.55 -14.69 5.62
CA GLY A 271 -2.70 -13.52 5.80
C GLY A 271 -1.34 -13.66 5.12
N GLN A 272 -0.77 -14.87 5.08
CA GLN A 272 0.48 -15.15 4.40
C GLN A 272 0.35 -15.02 2.86
N GLU A 273 -0.74 -15.49 2.28
CA GLU A 273 -1.04 -15.29 0.85
C GLU A 273 -1.29 -13.82 0.55
N SER A 274 -1.92 -13.10 1.48
CA SER A 274 -2.16 -11.66 1.33
C SER A 274 -0.86 -10.84 1.33
N LEU A 275 0.21 -11.29 2.02
CA LEU A 275 1.55 -10.70 1.91
C LEU A 275 2.09 -10.84 0.49
N LEU A 276 2.03 -12.05 -0.08
CA LEU A 276 2.47 -12.29 -1.46
C LEU A 276 1.70 -11.40 -2.44
N LEU A 277 0.38 -11.26 -2.26
CA LEU A 277 -0.47 -10.39 -3.09
C LEU A 277 -0.15 -8.89 -2.95
N GLN A 278 0.55 -8.48 -1.88
CA GLN A 278 1.11 -7.13 -1.74
C GLN A 278 2.56 -7.03 -2.24
N GLY A 279 3.13 -8.12 -2.74
CA GLY A 279 4.49 -8.15 -3.30
C GLY A 279 5.59 -8.44 -2.28
N PHE A 280 5.27 -8.84 -1.06
CA PHE A 280 6.27 -9.34 -0.12
C PHE A 280 6.83 -10.68 -0.62
N THR A 281 8.10 -10.94 -0.35
CA THR A 281 8.76 -12.19 -0.77
C THR A 281 8.42 -13.36 0.15
N LYS A 282 8.75 -14.58 -0.27
CA LYS A 282 8.56 -15.79 0.56
C LYS A 282 9.29 -15.74 1.91
N GLU A 283 10.37 -14.99 2.01
CA GLU A 283 11.08 -14.76 3.27
C GLU A 283 10.16 -14.11 4.31
N PHE A 284 9.38 -13.10 3.92
CA PHE A 284 8.42 -12.43 4.81
C PHE A 284 7.25 -13.34 5.20
N VAL A 285 6.85 -14.26 4.31
CA VAL A 285 5.86 -15.30 4.64
C VAL A 285 6.37 -16.19 5.79
N VAL A 286 7.65 -16.59 5.75
CA VAL A 286 8.29 -17.37 6.83
C VAL A 286 8.36 -16.55 8.12
N LYS A 287 8.79 -15.30 8.06
CA LYS A 287 8.86 -14.39 9.22
C LYS A 287 7.47 -14.15 9.85
N ALA A 288 6.41 -14.19 9.04
CA ALA A 288 5.03 -13.99 9.50
C ALA A 288 4.39 -15.23 10.15
N LYS A 289 5.09 -16.36 10.27
CA LYS A 289 4.52 -17.64 10.72
C LYS A 289 3.80 -17.56 12.08
N ASN A 290 4.30 -16.73 12.98
CA ASN A 290 3.75 -16.56 14.32
C ASN A 290 2.80 -15.36 14.46
N ILE A 291 2.47 -14.68 13.37
CA ILE A 291 1.55 -13.55 13.39
C ILE A 291 0.12 -14.07 13.17
N VAL A 292 -0.80 -13.60 14.01
CA VAL A 292 -2.22 -13.99 13.93
C VAL A 292 -2.79 -13.65 12.55
N ASN A 293 -3.43 -14.63 11.91
CA ASN A 293 -3.93 -14.53 10.53
C ASN A 293 -4.83 -13.30 10.28
N SER A 294 -5.77 -13.03 11.20
CA SER A 294 -6.67 -11.86 11.05
C SER A 294 -5.94 -10.53 11.17
N LYS A 295 -4.91 -10.43 12.02
CA LYS A 295 -4.05 -9.24 12.12
C LYS A 295 -3.28 -9.03 10.83
N LEU A 296 -2.69 -10.09 10.28
CA LEU A 296 -1.92 -10.02 9.04
C LEU A 296 -2.79 -9.60 7.85
N LEU A 297 -4.02 -10.16 7.73
CA LEU A 297 -5.01 -9.76 6.72
C LEU A 297 -5.39 -8.27 6.84
N ALA A 298 -5.56 -7.76 8.06
CA ALA A 298 -5.85 -6.34 8.28
C ALA A 298 -4.67 -5.44 7.89
N GLN A 299 -3.47 -5.83 8.28
CA GLN A 299 -2.23 -5.09 8.01
C GLN A 299 -1.92 -5.04 6.50
N THR A 300 -2.06 -6.15 5.79
CA THR A 300 -1.88 -6.19 4.33
C THR A 300 -2.93 -5.38 3.59
N GLY A 301 -4.15 -5.26 4.14
CA GLY A 301 -5.19 -4.37 3.63
C GLY A 301 -4.78 -2.89 3.63
N ASN A 302 -3.99 -2.47 4.61
CA ASN A 302 -3.46 -1.10 4.73
C ASN A 302 -2.10 -0.91 4.01
N ALA A 303 -1.39 -1.99 3.71
CA ALA A 303 -0.05 -1.90 3.14
C ALA A 303 -0.06 -1.33 1.71
N MET A 304 0.99 -0.60 1.36
CA MET A 304 1.32 -0.26 -0.04
C MET A 304 1.66 -1.53 -0.82
N THR A 305 1.65 -1.47 -2.15
CA THR A 305 2.14 -2.58 -2.97
C THR A 305 3.63 -2.43 -3.20
N VAL A 306 4.40 -3.39 -2.71
CA VAL A 306 5.89 -3.40 -2.75
C VAL A 306 6.41 -3.18 -4.17
N ASN A 307 5.87 -3.90 -5.16
CA ASN A 307 6.29 -3.82 -6.55
C ASN A 307 6.11 -2.41 -7.14
N VAL A 308 5.00 -1.74 -6.83
CA VAL A 308 4.74 -0.37 -7.31
C VAL A 308 5.76 0.59 -6.71
N ILE A 309 5.99 0.50 -5.39
CA ILE A 309 6.99 1.35 -4.72
C ILE A 309 8.39 1.10 -5.26
N ARG A 310 8.76 -0.17 -5.49
CA ARG A 310 10.05 -0.52 -6.09
C ARG A 310 10.24 0.19 -7.44
N THR A 311 9.28 0.08 -8.34
CA THR A 311 9.40 0.67 -9.70
C THR A 311 9.40 2.21 -9.66
N ILE A 312 8.65 2.83 -8.74
CA ILE A 312 8.72 4.28 -8.49
C ILE A 312 10.11 4.65 -7.97
N GLY A 313 10.66 3.88 -7.03
CA GLY A 313 12.00 4.07 -6.49
C GLY A 313 13.09 3.97 -7.57
N GLU A 314 13.02 2.96 -8.45
CA GLU A 314 13.91 2.81 -9.60
C GLU A 314 13.83 4.03 -10.55
N SER A 315 12.61 4.53 -10.82
CA SER A 315 12.41 5.74 -11.63
C SER A 315 12.96 7.01 -10.95
N LEU A 316 12.89 7.08 -9.61
CA LEU A 316 13.47 8.19 -8.86
C LEU A 316 15.00 8.17 -8.88
N LEU A 317 15.62 7.00 -8.76
CA LEU A 317 17.06 6.85 -8.89
C LEU A 317 17.55 7.30 -10.27
N ASN A 318 16.87 6.90 -11.35
CA ASN A 318 17.17 7.37 -12.70
C ASN A 318 17.04 8.89 -12.83
N TYR A 319 16.02 9.49 -12.20
CA TYR A 319 15.86 10.95 -12.17
C TYR A 319 17.05 11.64 -11.50
N VAL A 320 17.51 11.09 -10.36
CA VAL A 320 18.66 11.64 -9.61
C VAL A 320 19.96 11.50 -10.41
N GLU A 321 20.12 10.40 -11.15
CA GLU A 321 21.30 10.23 -12.03
C GLU A 321 21.31 11.22 -13.20
N ASP A 322 20.15 11.56 -13.75
CA ASP A 322 20.03 12.58 -14.80
C ASP A 322 20.33 14.00 -14.29
N TYR A 323 20.20 14.24 -12.98
CA TYR A 323 20.53 15.52 -12.33
C TYR A 323 22.04 15.70 -12.13
N ASN A 324 22.79 14.61 -11.82
CA ASN A 324 24.24 14.63 -11.55
C ASN A 324 25.08 14.43 -12.82
#